data_908ba2dd420afdc9c2f1b41d0e9ea1ea
#
_entry.id   908ba2dd420afdc9c2f1b41d0e9ea1ea
#
_cell.length_a   1.000
_cell.length_b   1.000
_cell.length_c   1.000
_cell.angle_alpha   90.00
_cell.angle_beta   90.00
_cell.angle_gamma   90.00
#
_symmetry.space_group_name_H-M   'P 1'
#
loop_
_entity.id
_entity.type
_entity.pdbx_description
1 polymer ?
#
loop_
_entity_poly.entity_id
_entity_poly.type
_entity_poly.pdbx_seq_one_letter_code
_entity_poly.pdbx_strand_id
1 'polypeptide(L)'
;NDYLTDIESDNKKSYLKKNPGKYYRASAAGHCFKKHWYAINGYEGKDMDEKSKRLLRLGTIVHEDIQKAIQAYNTKDNKVDNALFEEYNLKFEIEYPILIESLNVMGSADIVVLDSEKTASVLDIKTTHSWKWKMMFGRTSREPKPSRMYELQLGTYALGVIEQEDIEYDNISLYLVYYKKDDSMMRSVSVNEIWIENAAEYWTSLNETLDMVKDEEDLPRGSLNVPIEDWECRYCQFEPICN
;
A
#
# COMPACT_ATOMS: atom_id res chain seq x y z
N ASN A 1 -0.72 -26.80 -6.15
CA ASN A 1 0.43 -25.88 -6.16
C ASN A 1 0.47 -25.04 -7.42
N ASP A 2 0.16 -25.61 -8.59
CA ASP A 2 0.16 -24.93 -9.88
C ASP A 2 -0.77 -23.70 -9.87
N TYR A 3 -1.94 -23.79 -9.25
CA TYR A 3 -2.93 -22.70 -9.17
C TYR A 3 -2.38 -21.40 -8.52
N LEU A 4 -1.63 -21.50 -7.40
CA LEU A 4 -1.06 -20.31 -6.74
C LEU A 4 0.10 -19.72 -7.55
N THR A 5 0.86 -20.57 -8.22
CA THR A 5 1.95 -20.18 -9.12
C THR A 5 1.39 -19.50 -10.37
N ASP A 6 0.29 -19.98 -10.92
CA ASP A 6 -0.39 -19.39 -12.06
C ASP A 6 -0.92 -17.99 -11.73
N ILE A 7 -1.60 -17.82 -10.57
CA ILE A 7 -2.08 -16.50 -10.12
C ILE A 7 -0.91 -15.52 -9.96
N GLU A 8 0.20 -15.93 -9.34
CA GLU A 8 1.38 -15.07 -9.14
C GLU A 8 1.99 -14.68 -10.50
N SER A 9 2.10 -15.63 -11.43
CA SER A 9 2.58 -15.38 -12.79
C SER A 9 1.68 -14.41 -13.55
N ASP A 10 0.36 -14.56 -13.46
CA ASP A 10 -0.59 -13.69 -14.13
C ASP A 10 -0.61 -12.29 -13.54
N ASN A 11 -0.50 -12.16 -12.23
CA ASN A 11 -0.36 -10.88 -11.56
C ASN A 11 0.95 -10.17 -11.97
N LYS A 12 2.07 -10.89 -12.05
CA LYS A 12 3.37 -10.36 -12.52
C LYS A 12 3.26 -9.92 -13.98
N LYS A 13 2.68 -10.72 -14.86
CA LYS A 13 2.48 -10.37 -16.29
C LYS A 13 1.56 -9.16 -16.45
N SER A 14 0.46 -9.11 -15.70
CA SER A 14 -0.47 -7.98 -15.72
C SER A 14 0.20 -6.69 -15.26
N TYR A 15 0.98 -6.74 -14.18
CA TYR A 15 1.74 -5.61 -13.70
C TYR A 15 2.76 -5.13 -14.74
N LEU A 16 3.58 -6.03 -15.30
CA LEU A 16 4.58 -5.70 -16.32
C LEU A 16 3.95 -5.11 -17.59
N LYS A 17 2.75 -5.56 -17.96
CA LYS A 17 1.99 -5.02 -19.08
C LYS A 17 1.48 -3.60 -18.81
N LYS A 18 1.09 -3.31 -17.56
CA LYS A 18 0.60 -1.99 -17.14
C LYS A 18 1.75 -1.02 -16.83
N ASN A 19 2.92 -1.55 -16.49
CA ASN A 19 4.11 -0.79 -16.15
C ASN A 19 5.20 -0.99 -17.21
N PRO A 20 5.33 -0.09 -18.19
CA PRO A 20 6.32 -0.20 -19.26
C PRO A 20 7.77 0.02 -18.79
N GLY A 21 8.07 -0.27 -17.55
CA GLY A 21 9.42 -0.48 -17.08
C GLY A 21 10.09 0.68 -16.35
N LYS A 22 9.34 1.62 -15.79
CA LYS A 22 9.95 2.78 -15.12
C LYS A 22 9.34 3.23 -13.81
N TYR A 23 8.18 2.70 -13.42
CA TYR A 23 7.52 3.17 -12.21
C TYR A 23 7.75 2.23 -11.03
N TYR A 24 8.06 2.79 -9.88
CA TYR A 24 8.07 2.08 -8.61
C TYR A 24 6.64 1.76 -8.18
N ARG A 25 6.48 0.68 -7.43
CA ARG A 25 5.17 0.34 -6.87
C ARG A 25 4.89 1.19 -5.63
N ALA A 26 3.78 1.90 -5.59
CA ALA A 26 3.34 2.65 -4.42
C ALA A 26 3.27 1.78 -3.15
N SER A 27 2.82 0.52 -3.28
CA SER A 27 2.77 -0.46 -2.18
C SER A 27 4.15 -0.92 -1.66
N ALA A 28 5.23 -0.52 -2.31
CA ALA A 28 6.59 -0.80 -1.88
C ALA A 28 7.24 0.41 -1.16
N ALA A 29 6.47 1.45 -0.84
CA ALA A 29 6.94 2.58 -0.04
C ALA A 29 7.58 2.10 1.27
N GLY A 30 8.71 2.69 1.62
CA GLY A 30 9.47 2.32 2.81
C GLY A 30 10.38 1.10 2.67
N HIS A 31 10.40 0.47 1.50
CA HIS A 31 11.37 -0.59 1.24
C HIS A 31 12.78 -0.03 1.02
N CYS A 32 13.77 -0.90 1.22
CA CYS A 32 15.17 -0.64 0.92
C CYS A 32 15.39 -0.25 -0.55
N PHE A 33 16.27 0.71 -0.80
CA PHE A 33 16.58 1.21 -2.16
C PHE A 33 17.13 0.12 -3.07
N LYS A 34 17.99 -0.77 -2.58
CA LYS A 34 18.44 -1.95 -3.33
C LYS A 34 17.27 -2.81 -3.81
N LYS A 35 16.26 -3.01 -2.96
CA LYS A 35 15.07 -3.80 -3.32
C LYS A 35 14.30 -3.17 -4.49
N HIS A 36 14.17 -1.85 -4.51
CA HIS A 36 13.56 -1.14 -5.63
C HIS A 36 14.39 -1.28 -6.90
N TRP A 37 15.71 -1.10 -6.78
CA TRP A 37 16.62 -1.21 -7.91
C TRP A 37 16.58 -2.61 -8.55
N TYR A 38 16.68 -3.67 -7.75
CA TYR A 38 16.54 -5.03 -8.26
C TYR A 38 15.20 -5.28 -8.95
N ALA A 39 14.12 -4.79 -8.35
CA ALA A 39 12.77 -4.97 -8.89
C ALA A 39 12.58 -4.27 -10.25
N ILE A 40 13.06 -3.02 -10.38
CA ILE A 40 12.88 -2.23 -11.61
C ILE A 40 13.81 -2.70 -12.73
N ASN A 41 14.98 -3.26 -12.38
CA ASN A 41 15.94 -3.84 -13.33
C ASN A 41 15.64 -5.31 -13.67
N GLY A 42 14.50 -5.85 -13.18
CA GLY A 42 14.02 -7.17 -13.58
C GLY A 42 14.77 -8.35 -12.97
N TYR A 43 15.54 -8.13 -11.91
CA TYR A 43 16.19 -9.23 -11.19
C TYR A 43 15.14 -10.18 -10.61
N GLU A 44 15.43 -11.46 -10.69
CA GLU A 44 14.58 -12.48 -10.10
C GLU A 44 14.96 -12.69 -8.63
N GLY A 45 13.97 -12.54 -7.75
CA GLY A 45 14.12 -12.87 -6.34
C GLY A 45 13.87 -14.36 -6.09
N LYS A 46 14.20 -14.83 -4.87
CA LYS A 46 13.84 -16.19 -4.46
C LYS A 46 12.32 -16.37 -4.45
N ASP A 47 11.89 -17.55 -4.84
CA ASP A 47 10.50 -17.92 -4.78
C ASP A 47 9.97 -17.90 -3.34
N MET A 48 8.74 -17.41 -3.22
CA MET A 48 8.04 -17.45 -1.95
C MET A 48 7.60 -18.88 -1.62
N ASP A 49 7.74 -19.28 -0.35
CA ASP A 49 7.23 -20.57 0.10
C ASP A 49 5.69 -20.66 0.03
N GLU A 50 5.17 -21.87 -0.09
CA GLU A 50 3.73 -22.12 -0.25
C GLU A 50 2.87 -21.57 0.90
N LYS A 51 3.39 -21.59 2.13
CA LYS A 51 2.67 -21.03 3.27
C LYS A 51 2.50 -19.53 3.13
N SER A 52 3.55 -18.85 2.73
CA SER A 52 3.53 -17.41 2.49
C SER A 52 2.60 -17.04 1.33
N LYS A 53 2.63 -17.82 0.22
CA LYS A 53 1.68 -17.66 -0.91
C LYS A 53 0.21 -17.78 -0.45
N ARG A 54 -0.10 -18.78 0.38
CA ARG A 54 -1.47 -18.95 0.92
C ARG A 54 -1.88 -17.81 1.85
N LEU A 55 -0.97 -17.29 2.67
CA LEU A 55 -1.25 -16.15 3.56
C LEU A 55 -1.51 -14.86 2.78
N LEU A 56 -0.78 -14.62 1.71
CA LEU A 56 -1.02 -13.50 0.81
C LEU A 56 -2.38 -13.64 0.11
N ARG A 57 -2.67 -14.83 -0.43
CA ARG A 57 -3.96 -15.11 -1.07
C ARG A 57 -5.14 -14.87 -0.13
N LEU A 58 -5.03 -15.26 1.13
CA LEU A 58 -6.06 -14.97 2.14
C LEU A 58 -6.23 -13.44 2.32
N GLY A 59 -5.14 -12.68 2.32
CA GLY A 59 -5.20 -11.22 2.33
C GLY A 59 -5.99 -10.68 1.14
N THR A 60 -5.65 -11.12 -0.07
CA THR A 60 -6.34 -10.71 -1.30
C THR A 60 -7.85 -11.01 -1.25
N ILE A 61 -8.25 -12.21 -0.79
CA ILE A 61 -9.67 -12.58 -0.66
C ILE A 61 -10.42 -11.63 0.28
N VAL A 62 -9.81 -11.26 1.41
CA VAL A 62 -10.41 -10.31 2.37
C VAL A 62 -10.57 -8.93 1.73
N HIS A 63 -9.56 -8.43 1.00
CA HIS A 63 -9.66 -7.16 0.28
C HIS A 63 -10.80 -7.21 -0.74
N GLU A 64 -10.83 -8.23 -1.60
CA GLU A 64 -11.88 -8.41 -2.61
C GLU A 64 -13.28 -8.46 -2.00
N ASP A 65 -13.46 -9.11 -0.85
CA ASP A 65 -14.74 -9.24 -0.18
C ASP A 65 -15.23 -7.90 0.39
N ILE A 66 -14.35 -7.17 1.08
CA ILE A 66 -14.65 -5.83 1.60
C ILE A 66 -14.97 -4.86 0.47
N GLN A 67 -14.17 -4.88 -0.60
CA GLN A 67 -14.35 -4.02 -1.76
C GLN A 67 -15.68 -4.31 -2.48
N LYS A 68 -16.05 -5.58 -2.66
CA LYS A 68 -17.35 -5.97 -3.21
C LYS A 68 -18.52 -5.50 -2.33
N ALA A 69 -18.38 -5.59 -1.01
CA ALA A 69 -19.41 -5.09 -0.10
C ALA A 69 -19.62 -3.57 -0.26
N ILE A 70 -18.52 -2.80 -0.42
CA ILE A 70 -18.59 -1.35 -0.66
C ILE A 70 -19.20 -1.05 -2.03
N GLN A 71 -18.81 -1.78 -3.08
CA GLN A 71 -19.40 -1.63 -4.42
C GLN A 71 -20.90 -1.89 -4.42
N ALA A 72 -21.35 -2.90 -3.67
CA ALA A 72 -22.79 -3.17 -3.51
C ALA A 72 -23.55 -2.03 -2.83
N TYR A 73 -22.87 -1.24 -2.00
CA TYR A 73 -23.43 -0.02 -1.42
C TYR A 73 -23.60 1.12 -2.44
N ASN A 74 -22.67 1.25 -3.37
CA ASN A 74 -22.73 2.26 -4.44
C ASN A 74 -23.84 1.99 -5.46
N THR A 75 -24.38 0.76 -5.51
CA THR A 75 -25.49 0.43 -6.41
C THR A 75 -26.82 0.84 -5.77
N LYS A 76 -27.62 1.64 -6.48
CA LYS A 76 -28.86 2.36 -6.04
C LYS A 76 -29.98 1.47 -5.47
N ASP A 77 -29.82 0.16 -5.34
CA ASP A 77 -30.87 -0.76 -4.91
C ASP A 77 -30.89 -1.01 -3.38
N ASN A 78 -29.90 -0.54 -2.65
CA ASN A 78 -29.89 -0.66 -1.19
C ASN A 78 -30.58 0.54 -0.55
N LYS A 79 -31.82 0.34 -0.11
CA LYS A 79 -32.65 1.28 0.68
C LYS A 79 -32.19 1.39 2.16
N VAL A 80 -30.93 1.23 2.46
CA VAL A 80 -30.40 1.57 3.79
C VAL A 80 -30.15 3.08 3.78
N ASP A 81 -30.64 3.77 4.81
CA ASP A 81 -30.60 5.23 5.00
C ASP A 81 -29.42 5.92 4.29
N ASN A 82 -29.64 6.29 3.03
CA ASN A 82 -28.65 6.97 2.18
C ASN A 82 -28.51 8.46 2.53
N ALA A 83 -29.15 8.92 3.62
CA ALA A 83 -29.20 10.34 3.95
C ALA A 83 -27.80 10.98 4.02
N LEU A 84 -26.81 10.31 4.62
CA LEU A 84 -25.44 10.83 4.67
C LEU A 84 -24.77 10.80 3.29
N PHE A 85 -25.01 9.76 2.48
CA PHE A 85 -24.44 9.66 1.14
C PHE A 85 -25.02 10.72 0.19
N GLU A 86 -26.32 10.99 0.31
CA GLU A 86 -27.01 12.02 -0.48
C GLU A 86 -26.63 13.42 0.00
N GLU A 87 -26.50 13.63 1.31
CA GLU A 87 -26.14 14.92 1.91
C GLU A 87 -24.74 15.38 1.50
N TYR A 88 -23.73 14.47 1.54
CA TYR A 88 -22.32 14.77 1.23
C TYR A 88 -21.92 14.33 -0.17
N ASN A 89 -22.83 13.75 -0.95
CA ASN A 89 -22.53 13.19 -2.29
C ASN A 89 -21.28 12.33 -2.33
N LEU A 90 -21.17 11.39 -1.36
CA LEU A 90 -19.97 10.56 -1.22
C LEU A 90 -19.82 9.59 -2.38
N LYS A 91 -18.63 9.57 -2.96
CA LYS A 91 -18.22 8.66 -4.03
C LYS A 91 -17.13 7.72 -3.50
N PHE A 92 -17.39 6.42 -3.55
CA PHE A 92 -16.42 5.39 -3.19
C PHE A 92 -15.75 4.84 -4.44
N GLU A 93 -14.47 5.05 -4.55
CA GLU A 93 -13.64 4.48 -5.60
C GLU A 93 -12.81 3.32 -5.03
N ILE A 94 -12.88 2.17 -5.69
CA ILE A 94 -12.18 0.94 -5.32
C ILE A 94 -11.02 0.71 -6.27
N GLU A 95 -9.87 0.27 -5.74
CA GLU A 95 -8.64 0.12 -6.51
C GLU A 95 -8.33 1.41 -7.30
N TYR A 96 -8.44 2.54 -6.61
CA TYR A 96 -8.24 3.86 -7.21
C TYR A 96 -6.82 3.95 -7.80
N PRO A 97 -6.68 4.20 -9.12
CA PRO A 97 -5.37 4.23 -9.74
C PRO A 97 -4.54 5.42 -9.26
N ILE A 98 -3.32 5.14 -8.85
CA ILE A 98 -2.34 6.15 -8.43
C ILE A 98 -1.24 6.24 -9.47
N LEU A 99 -0.96 7.45 -9.94
CA LEU A 99 0.17 7.77 -10.80
C LEU A 99 0.78 9.10 -10.36
N ILE A 100 2.03 9.08 -9.94
CA ILE A 100 2.82 10.25 -9.54
C ILE A 100 4.02 10.30 -10.49
N GLU A 101 3.85 10.98 -11.62
CA GLU A 101 4.86 11.00 -12.68
C GLU A 101 6.18 11.64 -12.21
N SER A 102 6.08 12.72 -11.42
CA SER A 102 7.21 13.46 -10.86
C SER A 102 8.13 12.59 -9.97
N LEU A 103 7.58 11.54 -9.37
CA LEU A 103 8.28 10.63 -8.46
C LEU A 103 8.50 9.21 -9.05
N ASN A 104 8.10 8.99 -10.30
CA ASN A 104 8.15 7.67 -10.94
C ASN A 104 7.40 6.58 -10.14
N VAL A 105 6.23 6.91 -9.57
CA VAL A 105 5.45 6.00 -8.73
C VAL A 105 4.09 5.69 -9.36
N MET A 106 3.70 4.42 -9.33
CA MET A 106 2.36 3.98 -9.72
C MET A 106 1.82 2.89 -8.79
N GLY A 107 0.50 2.78 -8.73
CA GLY A 107 -0.17 1.77 -7.93
C GLY A 107 -1.68 1.89 -7.94
N SER A 108 -2.31 1.32 -6.94
CA SER A 108 -3.73 1.55 -6.63
C SER A 108 -3.93 1.65 -5.12
N ALA A 109 -4.80 2.57 -4.71
CA ALA A 109 -5.27 2.65 -3.33
C ALA A 109 -6.51 1.76 -3.19
N ASP A 110 -6.59 1.01 -2.08
CA ASP A 110 -7.67 0.04 -1.88
C ASP A 110 -9.05 0.71 -1.96
N ILE A 111 -9.21 1.85 -1.28
CA ILE A 111 -10.45 2.62 -1.23
C ILE A 111 -10.11 4.11 -1.15
N VAL A 112 -10.73 4.91 -2.00
CA VAL A 112 -10.75 6.38 -1.90
C VAL A 112 -12.20 6.83 -1.79
N VAL A 113 -12.50 7.66 -0.81
CA VAL A 113 -13.82 8.27 -0.64
C VAL A 113 -13.67 9.75 -0.96
N LEU A 114 -14.43 10.22 -1.94
CA LEU A 114 -14.46 11.62 -2.38
C LEU A 114 -15.83 12.21 -2.06
N ASP A 115 -15.86 13.49 -1.74
CA ASP A 115 -17.10 14.23 -1.58
C ASP A 115 -17.21 15.44 -2.52
N SER A 116 -18.34 16.13 -2.46
CA SER A 116 -18.59 17.33 -3.29
C SER A 116 -17.83 18.57 -2.84
N GLU A 117 -17.23 18.56 -1.66
CA GLU A 117 -16.51 19.69 -1.07
C GLU A 117 -15.00 19.64 -1.34
N LYS A 118 -14.56 18.74 -2.25
CA LYS A 118 -13.17 18.47 -2.53
C LYS A 118 -12.40 17.98 -1.27
N THR A 119 -13.03 17.12 -0.48
CA THR A 119 -12.33 16.38 0.55
C THR A 119 -12.16 14.92 0.15
N ALA A 120 -11.13 14.27 0.66
CA ALA A 120 -10.88 12.86 0.41
C ALA A 120 -10.54 12.10 1.69
N SER A 121 -10.93 10.83 1.71
CA SER A 121 -10.41 9.88 2.66
C SER A 121 -9.76 8.73 1.92
N VAL A 122 -8.49 8.44 2.22
CA VAL A 122 -7.75 7.33 1.65
C VAL A 122 -7.65 6.21 2.68
N LEU A 123 -8.12 5.03 2.31
CA LEU A 123 -8.16 3.88 3.19
C LEU A 123 -7.35 2.73 2.58
N ASP A 124 -6.52 2.10 3.40
CA ASP A 124 -5.73 0.94 3.01
C ASP A 124 -6.03 -0.23 3.97
N ILE A 125 -6.40 -1.38 3.40
CA ILE A 125 -6.84 -2.55 4.14
C ILE A 125 -5.63 -3.41 4.50
N LYS A 126 -5.50 -3.77 5.76
CA LYS A 126 -4.41 -4.62 6.27
C LYS A 126 -4.96 -5.82 7.02
N THR A 127 -4.66 -7.01 6.53
CA THR A 127 -5.00 -8.23 7.26
C THR A 127 -3.96 -8.54 8.33
N THR A 128 -4.42 -8.96 9.50
CA THR A 128 -3.54 -9.26 10.64
C THR A 128 -4.02 -10.51 11.38
N HIS A 129 -3.14 -11.05 12.23
CA HIS A 129 -3.44 -12.19 13.11
C HIS A 129 -3.51 -11.74 14.58
N SER A 130 -4.05 -12.59 15.45
CA SER A 130 -4.33 -12.30 16.85
C SER A 130 -3.16 -11.71 17.64
N TRP A 131 -1.92 -12.17 17.39
CA TRP A 131 -0.75 -11.65 18.13
C TRP A 131 -0.51 -10.17 17.78
N LYS A 132 -0.43 -9.82 16.48
CA LYS A 132 -0.24 -8.43 16.03
C LYS A 132 -1.42 -7.55 16.43
N TRP A 133 -2.65 -8.10 16.36
CA TRP A 133 -3.84 -7.41 16.83
C TRP A 133 -3.76 -7.04 18.31
N LYS A 134 -3.30 -7.97 19.17
CA LYS A 134 -3.11 -7.69 20.60
C LYS A 134 -2.04 -6.64 20.85
N MET A 135 -0.98 -6.62 20.06
CA MET A 135 0.07 -5.60 20.14
C MET A 135 -0.49 -4.21 19.82
N MET A 136 -1.37 -4.10 18.84
CA MET A 136 -1.93 -2.83 18.40
C MET A 136 -3.13 -2.38 19.22
N PHE A 137 -4.05 -3.29 19.53
CA PHE A 137 -5.36 -2.99 20.10
C PHE A 137 -5.61 -3.63 21.46
N GLY A 138 -4.62 -4.27 22.05
CA GLY A 138 -4.73 -4.89 23.37
C GLY A 138 -4.87 -3.87 24.49
N ARG A 139 -5.31 -4.34 25.68
CA ARG A 139 -5.53 -3.48 26.87
C ARG A 139 -4.28 -2.71 27.34
N THR A 140 -3.10 -3.19 27.01
CA THR A 140 -1.82 -2.55 27.33
C THR A 140 -1.35 -1.57 26.26
N SER A 141 -1.98 -1.57 25.10
CA SER A 141 -1.65 -0.64 24.02
C SER A 141 -2.36 0.69 24.28
N ARG A 142 -1.61 1.74 24.55
CA ARG A 142 -2.17 3.09 24.76
C ARG A 142 -2.57 3.72 23.44
N GLU A 143 -1.74 3.51 22.41
CA GLU A 143 -1.99 4.01 21.05
C GLU A 143 -1.59 2.92 20.05
N PRO A 144 -2.45 2.64 19.05
CA PRO A 144 -2.04 1.78 17.93
C PRO A 144 -0.84 2.41 17.20
N LYS A 145 0.20 1.61 17.00
CA LYS A 145 1.36 2.04 16.20
C LYS A 145 1.43 1.21 14.92
N PRO A 146 0.97 1.78 13.81
CA PRO A 146 1.13 1.17 12.49
C PRO A 146 2.60 0.94 12.15
N SER A 147 2.87 0.09 11.18
CA SER A 147 4.19 -0.02 10.60
C SER A 147 4.50 1.21 9.76
N ARG A 148 5.70 1.77 9.88
CA ARG A 148 6.15 2.91 9.06
C ARG A 148 5.98 2.66 7.56
N MET A 149 6.15 1.43 7.11
CA MET A 149 5.91 1.06 5.71
C MET A 149 4.45 1.25 5.31
N TYR A 150 3.50 0.94 6.21
CA TYR A 150 2.07 1.13 5.94
C TYR A 150 1.70 2.61 5.93
N GLU A 151 2.31 3.38 6.83
CA GLU A 151 2.11 4.83 6.89
C GLU A 151 2.68 5.51 5.64
N LEU A 152 3.89 5.13 5.19
CA LEU A 152 4.49 5.62 3.93
C LEU A 152 3.69 5.19 2.70
N GLN A 153 3.20 3.96 2.67
CA GLN A 153 2.34 3.48 1.60
C GLN A 153 1.07 4.32 1.50
N LEU A 154 0.42 4.54 2.63
CA LEU A 154 -0.81 5.32 2.70
C LEU A 154 -0.57 6.79 2.33
N GLY A 155 0.52 7.39 2.82
CA GLY A 155 0.96 8.73 2.43
C GLY A 155 1.24 8.84 0.92
N THR A 156 1.82 7.79 0.32
CA THR A 156 2.04 7.73 -1.13
C THR A 156 0.71 7.73 -1.91
N TYR A 157 -0.26 6.95 -1.44
CA TYR A 157 -1.59 6.94 -2.07
C TYR A 157 -2.27 8.31 -1.97
N ALA A 158 -2.20 8.92 -0.79
CA ALA A 158 -2.76 10.25 -0.58
C ALA A 158 -2.12 11.31 -1.48
N LEU A 159 -0.79 11.29 -1.62
CA LEU A 159 -0.08 12.19 -2.52
C LEU A 159 -0.60 12.08 -3.96
N GLY A 160 -0.82 10.85 -4.45
CA GLY A 160 -1.38 10.65 -5.78
C GLY A 160 -2.83 11.11 -5.91
N VAL A 161 -3.66 10.94 -4.87
CA VAL A 161 -5.04 11.44 -4.86
C VAL A 161 -5.07 12.97 -4.87
N ILE A 162 -4.22 13.63 -4.08
CA ILE A 162 -4.07 15.10 -4.05
C ILE A 162 -3.75 15.63 -5.45
N GLU A 163 -2.75 15.05 -6.13
CA GLU A 163 -2.34 15.49 -7.45
C GLU A 163 -3.43 15.24 -8.53
N GLN A 164 -4.13 14.11 -8.45
CA GLN A 164 -5.08 13.70 -9.48
C GLN A 164 -6.45 14.37 -9.35
N GLU A 165 -6.90 14.67 -8.12
CA GLU A 165 -8.23 15.26 -7.84
C GLU A 165 -8.15 16.76 -7.51
N ASP A 166 -6.96 17.35 -7.54
CA ASP A 166 -6.73 18.77 -7.17
C ASP A 166 -7.33 19.10 -5.79
N ILE A 167 -6.98 18.25 -4.80
CA ILE A 167 -7.43 18.39 -3.41
C ILE A 167 -6.35 19.12 -2.61
N GLU A 168 -6.76 20.02 -1.73
CA GLU A 168 -5.85 20.67 -0.80
C GLU A 168 -5.39 19.68 0.27
N TYR A 169 -4.14 19.85 0.72
CA TYR A 169 -3.49 18.98 1.69
C TYR A 169 -4.28 18.82 3.00
N ASP A 170 -4.89 19.89 3.49
CA ASP A 170 -5.67 19.89 4.73
C ASP A 170 -7.06 19.21 4.57
N ASN A 171 -7.44 18.87 3.33
CA ASN A 171 -8.73 18.27 3.02
C ASN A 171 -8.64 16.75 2.77
N ILE A 172 -7.54 16.11 3.18
CA ILE A 172 -7.37 14.67 3.04
C ILE A 172 -7.21 13.99 4.39
N SER A 173 -7.85 12.84 4.57
CA SER A 173 -7.75 12.03 5.78
C SER A 173 -7.24 10.62 5.46
N LEU A 174 -6.42 10.07 6.33
CA LEU A 174 -5.72 8.80 6.13
C LEU A 174 -6.17 7.74 7.12
N TYR A 175 -6.51 6.54 6.65
CA TYR A 175 -6.97 5.46 7.50
C TYR A 175 -6.35 4.11 7.11
N LEU A 176 -5.81 3.39 8.10
CA LEU A 176 -5.49 1.97 7.98
C LEU A 176 -6.65 1.15 8.55
N VAL A 177 -7.24 0.31 7.73
CA VAL A 177 -8.35 -0.58 8.12
C VAL A 177 -7.79 -1.98 8.38
N TYR A 178 -7.74 -2.37 9.64
CA TYR A 178 -7.23 -3.67 10.05
C TYR A 178 -8.35 -4.70 10.12
N TYR A 179 -8.16 -5.81 9.42
CA TYR A 179 -9.01 -7.00 9.49
C TYR A 179 -8.26 -8.13 10.19
N LYS A 180 -8.81 -8.62 11.28
CA LYS A 180 -8.26 -9.74 12.03
C LYS A 180 -8.75 -11.07 11.46
N LYS A 181 -7.84 -11.85 10.90
CA LYS A 181 -8.15 -13.09 10.18
C LYS A 181 -8.75 -14.20 11.03
N ASP A 182 -8.51 -14.17 12.36
CA ASP A 182 -8.92 -15.25 13.25
C ASP A 182 -10.41 -15.20 13.66
N ASP A 183 -11.00 -14.02 13.70
CA ASP A 183 -12.37 -13.82 14.17
C ASP A 183 -13.14 -12.69 13.45
N SER A 184 -12.60 -12.24 12.31
CA SER A 184 -13.22 -11.23 11.44
C SER A 184 -13.47 -9.86 12.09
N MET A 185 -12.78 -9.53 13.19
CA MET A 185 -12.87 -8.20 13.78
C MET A 185 -12.23 -7.16 12.87
N MET A 186 -12.86 -5.99 12.77
CA MET A 186 -12.34 -4.85 12.02
C MET A 186 -12.14 -3.65 12.94
N ARG A 187 -11.07 -2.89 12.70
CA ARG A 187 -10.80 -1.58 13.30
C ARG A 187 -10.04 -0.70 12.34
N SER A 188 -10.41 0.58 12.31
CA SER A 188 -9.64 1.62 11.64
C SER A 188 -8.71 2.36 12.62
N VAL A 189 -7.61 2.83 12.07
CA VAL A 189 -6.65 3.72 12.76
C VAL A 189 -6.43 4.92 11.85
N SER A 190 -6.65 6.11 12.36
CA SER A 190 -6.26 7.34 11.69
C SER A 190 -4.74 7.44 11.64
N VAL A 191 -4.22 7.85 10.51
CA VAL A 191 -2.79 8.10 10.29
C VAL A 191 -2.59 9.59 10.11
N ASN A 192 -1.52 10.13 10.69
CA ASN A 192 -1.23 11.56 10.62
C ASN A 192 -0.82 11.94 9.20
N GLU A 193 -1.29 13.08 8.72
CA GLU A 193 -1.09 13.62 7.38
C GLU A 193 0.39 13.91 7.08
N ILE A 194 1.24 14.07 8.10
CA ILE A 194 2.70 14.22 7.95
C ILE A 194 3.32 13.09 7.11
N TRP A 195 2.66 11.93 7.04
CA TRP A 195 3.13 10.81 6.23
C TRP A 195 3.01 11.04 4.72
N ILE A 196 2.27 12.07 4.29
CA ILE A 196 2.22 12.49 2.87
C ILE A 196 3.54 13.16 2.52
N GLU A 197 4.02 14.08 3.38
CA GLU A 197 5.34 14.72 3.22
C GLU A 197 6.46 13.70 3.31
N ASN A 198 6.42 12.82 4.32
CA ASN A 198 7.39 11.75 4.49
C ASN A 198 7.46 10.81 3.26
N ALA A 199 6.31 10.55 2.61
CA ALA A 199 6.26 9.76 1.40
C ALA A 199 6.90 10.50 0.22
N ALA A 200 6.62 11.79 0.04
CA ALA A 200 7.25 12.62 -0.98
C ALA A 200 8.78 12.66 -0.80
N GLU A 201 9.26 12.88 0.42
CA GLU A 201 10.69 12.86 0.75
C GLU A 201 11.33 11.49 0.47
N TYR A 202 10.65 10.41 0.84
CA TYR A 202 11.13 9.05 0.60
C TYR A 202 11.34 8.79 -0.90
N TRP A 203 10.34 9.09 -1.73
CA TRP A 203 10.41 8.85 -3.18
C TRP A 203 11.40 9.79 -3.88
N THR A 204 11.50 11.03 -3.43
CA THR A 204 12.52 11.97 -3.92
C THR A 204 13.92 11.45 -3.64
N SER A 205 14.20 11.08 -2.39
CA SER A 205 15.49 10.51 -1.99
C SER A 205 15.82 9.21 -2.73
N LEU A 206 14.81 8.38 -2.99
CA LEU A 206 14.98 7.16 -3.78
C LEU A 206 15.42 7.48 -5.20
N ASN A 207 14.70 8.38 -5.89
CA ASN A 207 15.03 8.76 -7.28
C ASN A 207 16.42 9.38 -7.35
N GLU A 208 16.72 10.38 -6.52
CA GLU A 208 18.04 11.03 -6.48
C GLU A 208 19.17 10.04 -6.23
N THR A 209 18.96 9.09 -5.33
CA THR A 209 19.96 8.07 -5.01
C THR A 209 20.17 7.11 -6.17
N LEU A 210 19.08 6.61 -6.77
CA LEU A 210 19.17 5.62 -7.84
C LEU A 210 19.62 6.22 -9.18
N ASP A 211 19.37 7.51 -9.41
CA ASP A 211 19.89 8.23 -10.58
C ASP A 211 21.44 8.33 -10.57
N MET A 212 22.04 8.28 -9.38
CA MET A 212 23.51 8.28 -9.23
C MET A 212 24.14 6.89 -9.32
N VAL A 213 23.35 5.83 -9.24
CA VAL A 213 23.82 4.45 -9.27
C VAL A 213 24.13 4.03 -10.70
N LYS A 214 25.41 3.68 -10.96
CA LYS A 214 25.86 3.14 -12.25
C LYS A 214 25.86 1.62 -12.26
N ASP A 215 26.28 1.04 -11.16
CA ASP A 215 26.47 -0.39 -10.98
C ASP A 215 25.86 -0.86 -9.65
N GLU A 216 25.61 -2.15 -9.53
CA GLU A 216 25.04 -2.77 -8.32
C GLU A 216 25.89 -2.49 -7.06
N GLU A 217 27.20 -2.39 -7.21
CA GLU A 217 28.14 -2.13 -6.12
C GLU A 217 27.97 -0.74 -5.50
N ASP A 218 27.46 0.22 -6.26
CA ASP A 218 27.20 1.59 -5.82
C ASP A 218 25.92 1.71 -4.98
N LEU A 219 25.12 0.65 -4.90
CA LEU A 219 23.82 0.70 -4.23
C LEU A 219 23.95 0.83 -2.71
N PRO A 220 23.36 1.86 -2.11
CA PRO A 220 23.36 1.98 -0.65
C PRO A 220 22.51 0.89 -0.01
N ARG A 221 22.91 0.43 1.17
CA ARG A 221 22.09 -0.43 1.98
C ARG A 221 21.01 0.40 2.68
N GLY A 222 19.77 0.20 2.30
CA GLY A 222 18.66 0.89 2.93
C GLY A 222 18.36 2.27 2.34
N SER A 223 17.66 3.07 3.11
CA SER A 223 17.31 4.45 2.82
C SER A 223 17.75 5.34 3.98
N LEU A 224 18.14 6.57 3.70
CA LEU A 224 18.46 7.56 4.74
C LEU A 224 17.26 7.87 5.63
N ASN A 225 16.05 7.87 5.05
CA ASN A 225 14.81 8.22 5.74
C ASN A 225 14.05 7.01 6.30
N VAL A 226 14.41 5.81 5.88
CA VAL A 226 13.76 4.56 6.30
C VAL A 226 14.83 3.54 6.70
N PRO A 227 15.22 3.53 7.96
CA PRO A 227 16.18 2.56 8.46
C PRO A 227 15.65 1.13 8.27
N ILE A 228 16.55 0.24 7.85
CA ILE A 228 16.25 -1.17 7.59
C ILE A 228 16.61 -1.99 8.81
N GLU A 229 15.63 -2.72 9.28
CA GLU A 229 15.81 -3.69 10.34
C GLU A 229 16.39 -5.00 9.81
N ASP A 230 17.25 -5.66 10.57
CA ASP A 230 17.89 -6.94 10.15
C ASP A 230 16.89 -8.03 9.78
N TRP A 231 15.69 -8.01 10.38
CA TRP A 231 14.64 -8.96 10.04
C TRP A 231 14.06 -8.73 8.64
N GLU A 232 14.03 -7.50 8.13
CA GLU A 232 13.53 -7.18 6.79
C GLU A 232 14.39 -7.82 5.71
N CYS A 233 15.72 -7.77 5.88
CA CYS A 233 16.67 -8.42 4.99
C CYS A 233 16.43 -9.93 4.93
N ARG A 234 16.20 -10.58 6.08
CA ARG A 234 15.94 -12.04 6.14
C ARG A 234 14.69 -12.48 5.38
N TYR A 235 13.69 -11.60 5.26
CA TYR A 235 12.47 -11.86 4.52
C TYR A 235 12.46 -11.25 3.12
N CYS A 236 13.55 -10.61 2.70
CA CYS A 236 13.66 -10.01 1.38
C CYS A 236 13.82 -11.10 0.31
N GLN A 237 13.05 -10.98 -0.77
CA GLN A 237 13.16 -11.90 -1.90
C GLN A 237 14.53 -11.84 -2.59
N PHE A 238 15.23 -10.72 -2.49
CA PHE A 238 16.54 -10.50 -3.09
C PHE A 238 17.71 -10.80 -2.13
N GLU A 239 17.45 -11.30 -0.92
CA GLU A 239 18.49 -11.64 0.06
C GLU A 239 19.60 -12.51 -0.52
N PRO A 240 19.35 -13.54 -1.36
CA PRO A 240 20.42 -14.38 -1.90
C PRO A 240 21.40 -13.66 -2.86
N ILE A 241 20.99 -12.56 -3.45
CA ILE A 241 21.82 -11.79 -4.41
C ILE A 241 22.25 -10.43 -3.84
N CYS A 242 21.73 -10.03 -2.71
CA CYS A 242 22.03 -8.75 -2.07
C CYS A 242 23.25 -8.87 -1.16
N ASN A 243 24.40 -8.40 -1.59
CA ASN A 243 25.66 -8.36 -0.84
C ASN A 243 25.77 -7.11 0.06
#